data_9b52b488a65fc61b851d2ecd1a45a1f5
#
_entry.id   9b52b488a65fc61b851d2ecd1a45a1f5
#
_cell.length_a   1.000
_cell.length_b   1.000
_cell.length_c   1.000
_cell.angle_alpha   90.00
_cell.angle_beta   90.00
_cell.angle_gamma   90.00
#
_symmetry.space_group_name_H-M   'P 1'
#
loop_
_entity.id
_entity.type
_entity.pdbx_description
1 polymer ?
#
loop_
_entity_poly.entity_id
_entity_poly.type
_entity_poly.pdbx_seq_one_letter_code
_entity_poly.pdbx_strand_id
1 'polypeptide(L)'
;MNHVKLRLIGVTVCAVLRGDSENRLVRTFRPRRRKLGPELSKIYDRLKDGWSIAEHGPTLDLGEVFANNNRVCLEIGCGRGDLAVSYGPLHPDTNLIAIDIHTRGIANILQGIENDALVNTRVVEGDVLVLLKRFAGASLSEIWVFFPDPWPKPREHRRRLMRPDVVQEFARVLKIGGVLRLATDIEDYWRKSITVVDSGGTFSEPIFERPDWRIETVFERRGIAEGRPPVDIYWVRESS
;
A
#
# COMPACT_ATOMS: atom_id res chain seq x y z
N MET A 1 0.08 -18.92 -71.14
CA MET A 1 0.37 -19.23 -69.71
C MET A 1 1.06 -18.05 -69.12
N ASN A 2 0.29 -17.20 -68.47
CA ASN A 2 0.75 -15.91 -67.98
C ASN A 2 1.02 -15.98 -66.48
N HIS A 3 2.29 -15.84 -66.12
CA HIS A 3 2.68 -15.67 -64.72
C HIS A 3 2.47 -14.20 -64.31
N VAL A 4 1.49 -13.94 -63.47
CA VAL A 4 1.30 -12.65 -62.82
C VAL A 4 2.23 -12.62 -61.61
N LYS A 5 3.30 -11.81 -61.68
CA LYS A 5 4.14 -11.45 -60.55
C LYS A 5 3.43 -10.37 -59.75
N LEU A 6 2.86 -10.69 -58.63
CA LEU A 6 2.46 -9.71 -57.60
C LEU A 6 3.72 -9.18 -56.91
N ARG A 7 4.08 -7.94 -57.17
CA ARG A 7 5.03 -7.17 -56.38
C ARG A 7 4.35 -6.69 -55.11
N LEU A 8 4.71 -7.26 -53.98
CA LEU A 8 4.42 -6.67 -52.68
C LEU A 8 5.30 -5.44 -52.50
N ILE A 9 4.67 -4.28 -52.51
CA ILE A 9 5.29 -3.01 -52.16
C ILE A 9 5.50 -3.02 -50.65
N GLY A 10 6.76 -3.13 -50.23
CA GLY A 10 7.14 -3.00 -48.83
C GLY A 10 6.94 -1.56 -48.36
N VAL A 11 5.87 -1.28 -47.65
CA VAL A 11 5.72 -0.11 -46.85
C VAL A 11 6.23 -0.45 -45.45
N THR A 12 7.48 -0.09 -45.18
CA THR A 12 8.01 -0.04 -43.84
C THR A 12 7.35 1.16 -43.14
N VAL A 13 6.21 0.94 -42.53
CA VAL A 13 5.64 1.91 -41.60
C VAL A 13 6.49 1.84 -40.34
N CYS A 14 7.52 2.65 -40.28
CA CYS A 14 8.21 3.00 -39.06
C CYS A 14 7.26 3.93 -38.29
N ALA A 15 6.21 3.35 -37.66
CA ALA A 15 5.43 4.05 -36.67
C ALA A 15 6.35 4.26 -35.47
N VAL A 16 7.06 5.37 -35.48
CA VAL A 16 7.59 5.97 -34.26
C VAL A 16 6.36 6.44 -33.48
N LEU A 17 5.76 5.50 -32.77
CA LEU A 17 4.96 5.82 -31.59
C LEU A 17 5.93 6.49 -30.60
N ARG A 18 6.18 7.76 -30.78
CA ARG A 18 6.50 8.66 -29.69
C ARG A 18 5.22 8.73 -28.87
N GLY A 19 5.08 7.71 -28.15
CA GLY A 19 4.42 7.33 -27.03
C GLY A 19 4.23 8.41 -26.09
N ASP A 20 3.12 8.33 -25.65
CA ASP A 20 2.64 8.65 -24.33
C ASP A 20 3.82 8.70 -23.38
N SER A 21 4.06 9.90 -22.85
CA SER A 21 4.72 10.07 -21.59
C SER A 21 3.85 9.27 -20.61
N GLU A 22 4.12 7.98 -20.49
CA GLU A 22 3.70 7.19 -19.33
C GLU A 22 4.03 8.07 -18.15
N ASN A 23 2.97 8.49 -17.48
CA ASN A 23 3.04 9.29 -16.27
C ASN A 23 3.82 8.42 -15.28
N ARG A 24 5.16 8.53 -15.31
CA ARG A 24 6.05 7.72 -14.48
C ARG A 24 5.63 8.00 -13.06
N LEU A 25 4.90 7.08 -12.47
CA LEU A 25 4.46 7.14 -11.08
C LEU A 25 5.66 7.56 -10.23
N VAL A 26 5.54 8.72 -9.61
CA VAL A 26 6.64 9.23 -8.77
C VAL A 26 6.74 8.32 -7.57
N ARG A 27 7.85 7.60 -7.44
CA ARG A 27 8.08 6.65 -6.33
C ARG A 27 7.93 7.36 -4.98
N THR A 28 7.10 6.80 -4.13
CA THR A 28 6.84 7.30 -2.78
C THR A 28 7.84 6.81 -1.73
N PHE A 29 8.75 5.95 -2.11
CA PHE A 29 9.66 5.21 -1.23
C PHE A 29 11.13 5.29 -1.66
N ARG A 30 12.05 4.91 -0.74
CA ARG A 30 13.48 4.73 -0.99
C ARG A 30 13.82 3.25 -1.09
N PRO A 31 14.20 2.72 -2.26
CA PRO A 31 14.57 1.31 -2.38
C PRO A 31 15.82 1.01 -1.54
N ARG A 32 15.71 0.09 -0.58
CA ARG A 32 16.81 -0.41 0.24
C ARG A 32 16.77 -1.93 0.22
N ARG A 33 17.58 -2.56 -0.58
CA ARG A 33 17.68 -4.02 -0.59
C ARG A 33 18.65 -4.47 0.51
N ARG A 34 18.14 -5.08 1.57
CA ARG A 34 18.92 -5.82 2.56
C ARG A 34 18.72 -7.29 2.32
N LYS A 35 19.83 -8.06 2.26
CA LYS A 35 19.75 -9.53 2.17
C LYS A 35 19.06 -10.08 3.43
N LEU A 36 18.21 -11.06 3.23
CA LEU A 36 17.66 -11.87 4.32
C LEU A 36 18.73 -12.76 4.91
N GLY A 37 18.65 -13.05 6.21
CA GLY A 37 19.41 -14.12 6.81
C GLY A 37 18.96 -15.48 6.27
N PRO A 38 19.78 -16.53 6.35
CA PRO A 38 19.50 -17.82 5.72
C PRO A 38 18.15 -18.43 6.12
N GLU A 39 17.78 -18.39 7.41
CA GLU A 39 16.53 -18.97 7.90
C GLU A 39 15.31 -18.20 7.40
N LEU A 40 15.36 -16.87 7.48
CA LEU A 40 14.25 -16.04 7.00
C LEU A 40 14.09 -16.11 5.47
N SER A 41 15.19 -16.34 4.73
CA SER A 41 15.14 -16.59 3.29
C SER A 41 14.41 -17.88 2.97
N LYS A 42 14.69 -18.97 3.69
CA LYS A 42 13.98 -20.25 3.51
C LYS A 42 12.48 -20.13 3.76
N ILE A 43 12.07 -19.42 4.80
CA ILE A 43 10.66 -19.16 5.12
C ILE A 43 10.01 -18.38 3.99
N TYR A 44 10.65 -17.28 3.58
CA TYR A 44 10.17 -16.44 2.49
C TYR A 44 9.98 -17.25 1.20
N ASP A 45 10.99 -18.01 0.76
CA ASP A 45 10.94 -18.80 -0.48
C ASP A 45 9.87 -19.89 -0.45
N ARG A 46 9.60 -20.46 0.74
CA ARG A 46 8.57 -21.51 0.92
C ARG A 46 7.15 -20.97 0.93
N LEU A 47 6.93 -19.82 1.58
CA LEU A 47 5.57 -19.34 1.88
C LEU A 47 5.06 -18.26 0.92
N LYS A 48 5.96 -17.52 0.25
CA LYS A 48 5.56 -16.36 -0.57
C LYS A 48 4.47 -16.69 -1.59
N ASP A 49 4.59 -17.81 -2.31
CA ASP A 49 3.67 -18.14 -3.40
C ASP A 49 2.25 -18.44 -2.90
N GLY A 50 2.09 -18.94 -1.68
CA GLY A 50 0.79 -19.25 -1.08
C GLY A 50 0.15 -18.06 -0.35
N TRP A 51 0.92 -17.05 0.06
CA TRP A 51 0.47 -15.97 0.94
C TRP A 51 0.65 -14.58 0.36
N SER A 52 1.34 -14.45 -0.77
CA SER A 52 1.55 -13.18 -1.44
C SER A 52 0.52 -12.91 -2.53
N ILE A 53 0.13 -11.65 -2.61
CA ILE A 53 -0.61 -11.11 -3.75
C ILE A 53 0.38 -10.40 -4.66
N ALA A 54 0.37 -10.66 -5.96
CA ALA A 54 1.17 -9.91 -6.92
C ALA A 54 0.71 -8.45 -7.00
N GLU A 55 1.62 -7.49 -7.14
CA GLU A 55 1.23 -6.09 -7.30
C GLU A 55 0.54 -5.81 -8.64
N HIS A 56 0.88 -6.56 -9.67
CA HIS A 56 0.28 -6.50 -11.01
C HIS A 56 -0.73 -7.64 -11.24
N GLY A 57 -1.73 -7.38 -12.06
CA GLY A 57 -2.71 -8.40 -12.46
C GLY A 57 -4.12 -7.83 -12.63
N PRO A 58 -5.12 -8.69 -12.80
CA PRO A 58 -6.51 -8.29 -12.87
C PRO A 58 -7.02 -7.73 -11.53
N THR A 59 -8.22 -7.18 -11.54
CA THR A 59 -8.92 -6.77 -10.32
C THR A 59 -8.98 -7.95 -9.34
N LEU A 60 -8.72 -7.65 -8.06
CA LEU A 60 -8.73 -8.65 -7.00
C LEU A 60 -10.17 -8.99 -6.61
N ASP A 61 -10.48 -10.28 -6.60
CA ASP A 61 -11.60 -10.81 -5.84
C ASP A 61 -11.14 -11.10 -4.41
N LEU A 62 -11.50 -10.21 -3.49
CA LEU A 62 -11.07 -10.33 -2.08
C LEU A 62 -11.72 -11.52 -1.38
N GLY A 63 -12.90 -11.95 -1.81
CA GLY A 63 -13.55 -13.16 -1.33
C GLY A 63 -12.75 -14.42 -1.68
N GLU A 64 -12.25 -14.51 -2.91
CA GLU A 64 -11.36 -15.60 -3.34
C GLU A 64 -10.00 -15.54 -2.63
N VAL A 65 -9.39 -14.33 -2.52
CA VAL A 65 -8.08 -14.14 -1.87
C VAL A 65 -8.07 -14.66 -0.44
N PHE A 66 -9.14 -14.44 0.31
CA PHE A 66 -9.23 -14.80 1.72
C PHE A 66 -10.11 -16.01 2.01
N ALA A 67 -10.83 -16.54 1.03
CA ALA A 67 -11.86 -17.58 1.17
C ALA A 67 -12.95 -17.22 2.22
N ASN A 68 -13.23 -15.93 2.37
CA ASN A 68 -14.28 -15.41 3.24
C ASN A 68 -14.70 -13.99 2.80
N ASN A 69 -15.75 -13.44 3.44
CA ASN A 69 -16.29 -12.11 3.15
C ASN A 69 -16.06 -11.10 4.28
N ASN A 70 -15.06 -11.32 5.12
CA ASN A 70 -14.72 -10.40 6.20
C ASN A 70 -14.28 -9.03 5.63
N ARG A 71 -14.35 -8.01 6.45
CA ARG A 71 -13.85 -6.69 6.08
C ARG A 71 -12.35 -6.75 5.79
N VAL A 72 -11.88 -5.98 4.81
CA VAL A 72 -10.46 -5.98 4.40
C VAL A 72 -9.83 -4.63 4.72
N CYS A 73 -8.70 -4.68 5.42
CA CYS A 73 -7.85 -3.53 5.71
C CYS A 73 -6.55 -3.63 4.89
N LEU A 74 -5.99 -2.47 4.52
CA LEU A 74 -4.72 -2.36 3.80
C LEU A 74 -3.72 -1.57 4.65
N GLU A 75 -2.63 -2.21 5.09
CA GLU A 75 -1.48 -1.56 5.72
C GLU A 75 -0.45 -1.20 4.67
N ILE A 76 -0.18 0.09 4.48
CA ILE A 76 0.77 0.61 3.50
C ILE A 76 2.09 0.94 4.17
N GLY A 77 3.17 0.26 3.74
CA GLY A 77 4.49 0.41 4.34
C GLY A 77 4.59 -0.34 5.66
N CYS A 78 4.30 -1.64 5.65
CA CYS A 78 4.31 -2.48 6.88
C CYS A 78 5.68 -2.57 7.57
N GLY A 79 6.73 -2.03 6.96
CA GLY A 79 8.06 -1.88 7.54
C GLY A 79 8.67 -3.19 8.00
N ARG A 80 8.65 -3.46 9.31
CA ARG A 80 9.14 -4.72 9.88
C ARG A 80 8.07 -5.81 9.98
N GLY A 81 6.81 -5.46 9.74
CA GLY A 81 5.68 -6.38 9.85
C GLY A 81 5.15 -6.56 11.27
N ASP A 82 5.69 -5.83 12.24
CA ASP A 82 5.35 -6.01 13.67
C ASP A 82 3.84 -5.81 13.91
N LEU A 83 3.23 -4.82 13.24
CA LEU A 83 1.78 -4.55 13.38
C LEU A 83 0.94 -5.66 12.76
N ALA A 84 1.21 -6.06 11.54
CA ALA A 84 0.45 -7.13 10.88
C ALA A 84 0.47 -8.43 11.69
N VAL A 85 1.64 -8.79 12.25
CA VAL A 85 1.80 -10.00 13.09
C VAL A 85 1.01 -9.89 14.39
N SER A 86 0.99 -8.72 15.03
CA SER A 86 0.26 -8.54 16.29
C SER A 86 -1.26 -8.38 16.09
N TYR A 87 -1.67 -7.75 14.98
CA TYR A 87 -3.08 -7.45 14.69
C TYR A 87 -3.88 -8.68 14.28
N GLY A 88 -3.32 -9.51 13.40
CA GLY A 88 -4.03 -10.64 12.79
C GLY A 88 -4.71 -11.57 13.79
N PRO A 89 -4.00 -12.08 14.82
CA PRO A 89 -4.58 -13.00 15.82
C PRO A 89 -5.66 -12.37 16.68
N LEU A 90 -5.58 -11.06 16.92
CA LEU A 90 -6.52 -10.31 17.76
C LEU A 90 -7.81 -9.93 17.02
N HIS A 91 -7.79 -9.97 15.69
CA HIS A 91 -8.89 -9.56 14.83
C HIS A 91 -9.22 -10.61 13.76
N PRO A 92 -9.66 -11.82 14.17
CA PRO A 92 -9.90 -12.93 13.24
C PRO A 92 -11.04 -12.68 12.25
N ASP A 93 -11.92 -11.73 12.53
CA ASP A 93 -13.02 -11.25 11.69
C ASP A 93 -12.61 -10.17 10.67
N THR A 94 -11.33 -9.82 10.62
CA THR A 94 -10.79 -8.80 9.75
C THR A 94 -9.64 -9.36 8.93
N ASN A 95 -9.72 -9.23 7.63
CA ASN A 95 -8.65 -9.57 6.71
C ASN A 95 -7.67 -8.39 6.58
N LEU A 96 -6.38 -8.68 6.56
CA LEU A 96 -5.32 -7.69 6.41
C LEU A 96 -4.47 -7.96 5.16
N ILE A 97 -4.29 -6.94 4.34
CA ILE A 97 -3.27 -6.93 3.28
C ILE A 97 -2.16 -5.99 3.75
N ALA A 98 -0.96 -6.52 3.94
CA ALA A 98 0.23 -5.74 4.31
C ALA A 98 1.15 -5.59 3.10
N ILE A 99 1.43 -4.34 2.70
CA ILE A 99 2.31 -4.07 1.55
C ILE A 99 3.56 -3.31 1.95
N ASP A 100 4.71 -3.75 1.45
CA ASP A 100 5.97 -3.00 1.48
C ASP A 100 6.83 -3.36 0.27
N ILE A 101 7.77 -2.47 -0.07
CA ILE A 101 8.81 -2.73 -1.07
C ILE A 101 10.01 -3.49 -0.50
N HIS A 102 10.06 -3.62 0.82
CA HIS A 102 11.16 -4.22 1.54
C HIS A 102 10.87 -5.67 1.90
N THR A 103 11.52 -6.60 1.20
CA THR A 103 11.44 -8.06 1.39
C THR A 103 11.50 -8.50 2.86
N ARG A 104 12.28 -7.80 3.70
CA ARG A 104 12.47 -8.22 5.09
C ARG A 104 11.19 -8.15 5.92
N GLY A 105 10.41 -7.10 5.78
CA GLY A 105 9.12 -6.99 6.48
C GLY A 105 8.15 -8.05 6.03
N ILE A 106 8.06 -8.24 4.72
CA ILE A 106 7.26 -9.31 4.11
C ILE A 106 7.64 -10.68 4.66
N ALA A 107 8.94 -10.99 4.71
CA ALA A 107 9.43 -12.26 5.24
C ALA A 107 9.13 -12.45 6.75
N ASN A 108 9.19 -11.37 7.54
CA ASN A 108 8.80 -11.43 8.96
C ASN A 108 7.30 -11.71 9.12
N ILE A 109 6.44 -11.12 8.29
CA ILE A 109 4.99 -11.42 8.33
C ILE A 109 4.76 -12.87 7.92
N LEU A 110 5.42 -13.37 6.88
CA LEU A 110 5.35 -14.78 6.48
C LEU A 110 5.79 -15.72 7.61
N GLN A 111 6.83 -15.35 8.38
CA GLN A 111 7.23 -16.09 9.58
C GLN A 111 6.14 -16.07 10.66
N GLY A 112 5.48 -14.93 10.87
CA GLY A 112 4.33 -14.82 11.78
C GLY A 112 3.15 -15.67 11.31
N ILE A 113 2.87 -15.71 10.00
CA ILE A 113 1.84 -16.59 9.43
C ILE A 113 2.10 -18.05 9.78
N GLU A 114 3.35 -18.49 9.67
CA GLU A 114 3.73 -19.88 10.01
C GLU A 114 3.64 -20.17 11.51
N ASN A 115 4.13 -19.26 12.35
CA ASN A 115 4.20 -19.45 13.80
C ASN A 115 2.84 -19.31 14.50
N ASP A 116 2.03 -18.34 14.04
CA ASP A 116 0.82 -17.87 14.74
C ASP A 116 -0.47 -18.20 13.97
N ALA A 117 -0.37 -18.97 12.88
CA ALA A 117 -1.49 -19.37 12.02
C ALA A 117 -2.35 -18.17 11.54
N LEU A 118 -1.71 -17.09 11.08
CA LEU A 118 -2.38 -15.86 10.62
C LEU A 118 -3.13 -16.09 9.31
N VAL A 119 -4.26 -16.79 9.36
CA VAL A 119 -5.02 -17.17 8.16
C VAL A 119 -5.67 -15.97 7.45
N ASN A 120 -5.87 -14.87 8.16
CA ASN A 120 -6.51 -13.63 7.71
C ASN A 120 -5.54 -12.57 7.19
N THR A 121 -4.27 -12.91 7.00
CA THR A 121 -3.26 -11.96 6.51
C THR A 121 -2.70 -12.38 5.15
N ARG A 122 -2.51 -11.42 4.25
CA ARG A 122 -1.80 -11.57 2.98
C ARG A 122 -0.75 -10.48 2.85
N VAL A 123 0.31 -10.77 2.10
CA VAL A 123 1.41 -9.83 1.90
C VAL A 123 1.54 -9.42 0.44
N VAL A 124 2.05 -8.22 0.21
CA VAL A 124 2.43 -7.73 -1.12
C VAL A 124 3.84 -7.16 -1.04
N GLU A 125 4.77 -7.70 -1.83
CA GLU A 125 6.07 -7.06 -2.03
C GLU A 125 5.99 -6.22 -3.30
N GLY A 126 5.78 -4.89 -3.16
CA GLY A 126 5.57 -4.05 -4.33
C GLY A 126 5.23 -2.60 -4.02
N ASP A 127 4.89 -1.85 -5.07
CA ASP A 127 4.47 -0.46 -5.01
C ASP A 127 2.95 -0.38 -4.82
N VAL A 128 2.52 0.27 -3.75
CA VAL A 128 1.09 0.46 -3.47
C VAL A 128 0.36 1.21 -4.57
N LEU A 129 1.02 2.12 -5.29
CA LEU A 129 0.41 2.86 -6.40
C LEU A 129 0.05 1.95 -7.58
N VAL A 130 0.75 0.82 -7.71
CA VAL A 130 0.43 -0.22 -8.69
C VAL A 130 -0.69 -1.09 -8.15
N LEU A 131 -0.58 -1.56 -6.89
CA LEU A 131 -1.57 -2.41 -6.26
C LEU A 131 -2.96 -1.76 -6.18
N LEU A 132 -3.06 -0.46 -5.88
CA LEU A 132 -4.33 0.26 -5.77
C LEU A 132 -5.21 0.09 -7.01
N LYS A 133 -4.61 -0.02 -8.20
CA LYS A 133 -5.35 -0.22 -9.46
C LYS A 133 -6.05 -1.58 -9.54
N ARG A 134 -5.64 -2.54 -8.71
CA ARG A 134 -6.24 -3.88 -8.66
C ARG A 134 -7.44 -3.96 -7.72
N PHE A 135 -7.65 -2.98 -6.84
CA PHE A 135 -8.84 -2.96 -6.00
C PHE A 135 -10.04 -2.40 -6.76
N ALA A 136 -11.16 -3.10 -6.68
CA ALA A 136 -12.46 -2.56 -7.09
C ALA A 136 -12.81 -1.31 -6.26
N GLY A 137 -13.66 -0.45 -6.79
CA GLY A 137 -14.21 0.67 -6.02
C GLY A 137 -14.98 0.15 -4.79
N ALA A 138 -14.88 0.85 -3.67
CA ALA A 138 -15.56 0.53 -2.42
C ALA A 138 -15.34 -0.92 -1.93
N SER A 139 -14.11 -1.43 -2.05
CA SER A 139 -13.75 -2.80 -1.65
C SER A 139 -13.04 -2.89 -0.29
N LEU A 140 -12.37 -1.83 0.15
CA LEU A 140 -11.63 -1.79 1.41
C LEU A 140 -12.42 -1.11 2.52
N SER A 141 -12.26 -1.62 3.76
CA SER A 141 -12.87 -1.01 4.96
C SER A 141 -11.96 0.00 5.63
N GLU A 142 -10.65 -0.25 5.63
CA GLU A 142 -9.67 0.70 6.18
C GLU A 142 -8.39 0.71 5.34
N ILE A 143 -7.71 1.86 5.34
CA ILE A 143 -6.34 2.04 4.82
C ILE A 143 -5.50 2.66 5.92
N TRP A 144 -4.36 2.05 6.21
CA TRP A 144 -3.43 2.49 7.25
C TRP A 144 -2.13 2.97 6.61
N VAL A 145 -1.74 4.20 6.93
CA VAL A 145 -0.50 4.86 6.50
C VAL A 145 0.26 5.27 7.75
N PHE A 146 1.12 4.40 8.26
CA PHE A 146 1.84 4.67 9.50
C PHE A 146 3.32 4.93 9.22
N PHE A 147 3.80 6.08 9.67
CA PHE A 147 5.18 6.56 9.52
C PHE A 147 5.72 6.48 8.07
N PRO A 148 4.97 7.04 7.11
CA PRO A 148 5.43 7.09 5.71
C PRO A 148 6.73 7.88 5.59
N ASP A 149 7.50 7.63 4.51
CA ASP A 149 8.72 8.39 4.21
C ASP A 149 8.41 9.90 4.18
N PRO A 150 9.06 10.74 5.00
CA PRO A 150 8.65 12.14 5.22
C PRO A 150 9.03 13.08 4.09
N TRP A 151 10.04 12.73 3.28
CA TRP A 151 10.55 13.56 2.19
C TRP A 151 10.66 15.05 2.58
N PRO A 152 11.60 15.42 3.48
CA PRO A 152 11.59 16.72 4.15
C PRO A 152 11.87 17.91 3.23
N LYS A 153 12.56 17.70 2.09
CA LYS A 153 12.90 18.77 1.17
C LYS A 153 11.68 19.15 0.32
N PRO A 154 11.32 20.44 0.16
CA PRO A 154 10.15 20.86 -0.61
C PRO A 154 10.06 20.26 -2.01
N ARG A 155 11.19 20.15 -2.73
CA ARG A 155 11.27 19.54 -4.07
C ARG A 155 10.91 18.04 -4.09
N GLU A 156 10.94 17.36 -2.93
CA GLU A 156 10.65 15.95 -2.76
C GLU A 156 9.21 15.69 -2.29
N HIS A 157 8.44 16.72 -1.89
CA HIS A 157 7.08 16.56 -1.40
C HIS A 157 6.16 15.84 -2.40
N ARG A 158 6.41 15.97 -3.71
CA ARG A 158 5.74 15.18 -4.75
C ARG A 158 5.89 13.66 -4.60
N ARG A 159 6.81 13.19 -3.74
CA ARG A 159 7.05 11.78 -3.43
C ARG A 159 6.28 11.32 -2.17
N ARG A 160 5.68 12.23 -1.44
CA ARG A 160 4.83 11.88 -0.29
C ARG A 160 3.67 11.03 -0.74
N LEU A 161 3.27 10.07 0.10
CA LEU A 161 2.14 9.21 -0.20
C LEU A 161 0.81 9.98 -0.10
N MET A 162 0.68 10.85 0.92
CA MET A 162 -0.50 11.69 1.12
C MET A 162 -0.46 12.89 0.17
N ARG A 163 -0.84 12.68 -1.08
CA ARG A 163 -0.98 13.69 -2.14
C ARG A 163 -2.32 13.52 -2.86
N PRO A 164 -2.85 14.58 -3.55
CA PRO A 164 -4.23 14.59 -4.05
C PRO A 164 -4.62 13.39 -4.90
N ASP A 165 -3.78 13.00 -5.86
CA ASP A 165 -4.02 11.87 -6.75
C ASP A 165 -4.09 10.52 -6.02
N VAL A 166 -3.28 10.33 -4.97
CA VAL A 166 -3.28 9.10 -4.16
C VAL A 166 -4.45 9.09 -3.19
N VAL A 167 -4.76 10.23 -2.56
CA VAL A 167 -5.93 10.35 -1.66
C VAL A 167 -7.24 10.12 -2.43
N GLN A 168 -7.32 10.55 -3.68
CA GLN A 168 -8.46 10.24 -4.55
C GLN A 168 -8.57 8.73 -4.82
N GLU A 169 -7.45 8.03 -5.05
CA GLU A 169 -7.46 6.58 -5.18
C GLU A 169 -7.85 5.87 -3.86
N PHE A 170 -7.41 6.39 -2.71
CA PHE A 170 -7.87 5.90 -1.41
C PHE A 170 -9.40 6.06 -1.26
N ALA A 171 -9.94 7.23 -1.61
CA ALA A 171 -11.38 7.45 -1.61
C ALA A 171 -12.10 6.47 -2.55
N ARG A 172 -11.56 6.20 -3.75
CA ARG A 172 -12.15 5.26 -4.71
C ARG A 172 -12.26 3.84 -4.13
N VAL A 173 -11.21 3.34 -3.50
CA VAL A 173 -11.16 1.94 -3.03
C VAL A 173 -11.79 1.71 -1.67
N LEU A 174 -11.88 2.73 -0.82
CA LEU A 174 -12.58 2.64 0.47
C LEU A 174 -14.10 2.55 0.26
N LYS A 175 -14.76 1.80 1.11
CA LYS A 175 -16.23 1.80 1.24
C LYS A 175 -16.70 3.15 1.80
N ILE A 176 -17.94 3.52 1.56
CA ILE A 176 -18.58 4.62 2.32
C ILE A 176 -18.58 4.20 3.80
N GLY A 177 -18.22 5.10 4.70
CA GLY A 177 -17.96 4.80 6.10
C GLY A 177 -16.60 4.13 6.35
N GLY A 178 -15.82 3.84 5.29
CA GLY A 178 -14.46 3.32 5.42
C GLY A 178 -13.49 4.36 5.95
N VAL A 179 -12.39 3.92 6.56
CA VAL A 179 -11.49 4.78 7.34
C VAL A 179 -10.11 4.87 6.70
N LEU A 180 -9.61 6.10 6.51
CA LEU A 180 -8.21 6.39 6.20
C LEU A 180 -7.49 6.80 7.47
N ARG A 181 -6.45 6.07 7.88
CA ARG A 181 -5.64 6.38 9.07
C ARG A 181 -4.24 6.83 8.69
N LEU A 182 -3.74 7.83 9.38
CA LEU A 182 -2.37 8.32 9.28
C LEU A 182 -1.76 8.43 10.68
N ALA A 183 -0.53 7.94 10.85
CA ALA A 183 0.29 8.26 12.01
C ALA A 183 1.67 8.74 11.55
N THR A 184 2.17 9.83 12.13
CA THR A 184 3.51 10.35 11.86
C THR A 184 3.97 11.30 12.97
N ASP A 185 5.29 11.33 13.20
CA ASP A 185 5.97 12.25 14.11
C ASP A 185 6.42 13.57 13.42
N ILE A 186 6.09 13.74 12.13
CA ILE A 186 6.53 14.88 11.32
C ILE A 186 5.40 15.88 11.14
N GLU A 187 5.50 17.04 11.84
CA GLU A 187 4.44 18.06 11.86
C GLU A 187 4.08 18.58 10.46
N ASP A 188 5.06 18.94 9.63
CA ASP A 188 4.80 19.42 8.26
C ASP A 188 4.10 18.35 7.41
N TYR A 189 4.32 17.05 7.69
CA TYR A 189 3.68 15.97 6.97
C TYR A 189 2.19 15.88 7.31
N TRP A 190 1.83 15.77 8.60
CA TRP A 190 0.43 15.60 8.97
C TRP A 190 -0.41 16.85 8.68
N ARG A 191 0.13 18.07 8.90
CA ARG A 191 -0.60 19.31 8.56
C ARG A 191 -0.93 19.38 7.06
N LYS A 192 0.03 19.06 6.20
CA LYS A 192 -0.21 19.02 4.75
C LYS A 192 -1.16 17.89 4.36
N SER A 193 -1.10 16.75 5.04
CA SER A 193 -2.03 15.65 4.78
C SER A 193 -3.47 16.04 5.06
N ILE A 194 -3.74 16.77 6.14
CA ILE A 194 -5.07 17.35 6.43
C ILE A 194 -5.52 18.22 5.25
N THR A 195 -4.72 19.22 4.86
CA THR A 195 -5.06 20.11 3.73
C THR A 195 -5.36 19.33 2.45
N VAL A 196 -4.62 18.26 2.17
CA VAL A 196 -4.82 17.43 0.96
C VAL A 196 -6.12 16.65 1.05
N VAL A 197 -6.42 16.02 2.19
CA VAL A 197 -7.63 15.21 2.37
C VAL A 197 -8.87 16.11 2.31
N ASP A 198 -8.87 17.22 3.04
CA ASP A 198 -9.98 18.17 3.11
C ASP A 198 -10.30 18.79 1.74
N SER A 199 -9.26 19.05 0.92
CA SER A 199 -9.46 19.61 -0.42
C SER A 199 -10.21 18.71 -1.38
N GLY A 200 -10.29 17.41 -1.10
CA GLY A 200 -10.99 16.42 -1.92
C GLY A 200 -12.49 16.35 -1.69
N GLY A 201 -12.98 16.84 -0.54
CA GLY A 201 -14.41 16.88 -0.19
C GLY A 201 -15.09 15.50 -0.09
N THR A 202 -14.31 14.43 0.04
CA THR A 202 -14.81 13.05 0.07
C THR A 202 -14.65 12.37 1.43
N PHE A 203 -14.02 13.06 2.36
CA PHE A 203 -13.74 12.57 3.71
C PHE A 203 -14.31 13.54 4.75
N SER A 204 -14.58 13.03 5.94
CA SER A 204 -14.97 13.82 7.11
C SER A 204 -13.88 14.80 7.53
N GLU A 205 -14.19 15.68 8.45
CA GLU A 205 -13.20 16.41 9.23
C GLU A 205 -12.20 15.45 9.91
N PRO A 206 -10.92 15.85 10.11
CA PRO A 206 -9.92 15.01 10.73
C PRO A 206 -10.24 14.73 12.21
N ILE A 207 -10.14 13.47 12.61
CA ILE A 207 -10.33 13.02 13.99
C ILE A 207 -8.97 12.59 14.54
N PHE A 208 -8.57 13.18 15.66
CA PHE A 208 -7.27 12.92 16.30
C PHE A 208 -7.45 11.85 17.38
N GLU A 209 -7.18 10.62 17.02
CA GLU A 209 -7.35 9.47 17.90
C GLU A 209 -6.42 8.33 17.51
N ARG A 210 -5.68 7.81 18.50
CA ARG A 210 -4.89 6.59 18.35
C ARG A 210 -5.77 5.38 18.62
N PRO A 211 -5.88 4.42 17.69
CA PRO A 211 -6.61 3.20 17.96
C PRO A 211 -5.83 2.31 18.96
N ASP A 212 -6.53 1.69 19.89
CA ASP A 212 -5.95 0.87 20.98
C ASP A 212 -5.12 -0.32 20.43
N TRP A 213 -5.50 -0.85 19.28
CA TRP A 213 -4.81 -1.96 18.62
C TRP A 213 -3.51 -1.56 17.92
N ARG A 214 -3.25 -0.25 17.72
CA ARG A 214 -2.02 0.19 17.07
C ARG A 214 -0.86 0.12 18.04
N ILE A 215 -0.02 -0.89 17.88
CA ILE A 215 1.19 -1.07 18.68
C ILE A 215 2.19 0.06 18.46
N GLU A 216 3.03 0.29 19.45
CA GLU A 216 4.16 1.20 19.34
C GLU A 216 5.27 0.58 18.49
N THR A 217 5.58 1.17 17.35
CA THR A 217 6.61 0.70 16.44
C THR A 217 8.01 1.15 16.86
N VAL A 218 9.06 0.53 16.29
CA VAL A 218 10.45 0.96 16.49
C VAL A 218 10.67 2.40 16.00
N PHE A 219 9.99 2.80 14.94
CA PHE A 219 10.08 4.16 14.40
C PHE A 219 9.45 5.17 15.37
N GLU A 220 8.32 4.82 15.94
CA GLU A 220 7.61 5.63 16.93
C GLU A 220 8.46 5.84 18.19
N ARG A 221 8.98 4.76 18.78
CA ARG A 221 9.88 4.84 19.95
C ARG A 221 11.05 5.78 19.71
N ARG A 222 11.65 5.70 18.51
CA ARG A 222 12.73 6.58 18.12
C ARG A 222 12.27 8.05 18.04
N GLY A 223 11.13 8.32 17.40
CA GLY A 223 10.55 9.67 17.33
C GLY A 223 10.31 10.25 18.71
N ILE A 224 9.71 9.48 19.62
CA ILE A 224 9.45 9.88 21.01
C ILE A 224 10.77 10.19 21.74
N ALA A 225 11.78 9.34 21.61
CA ALA A 225 13.10 9.56 22.23
C ALA A 225 13.82 10.82 21.70
N GLU A 226 13.50 11.25 20.50
CA GLU A 226 14.01 12.48 19.87
C GLU A 226 13.07 13.70 20.11
N GLY A 227 12.08 13.59 21.00
CA GLY A 227 11.15 14.67 21.35
C GLY A 227 10.05 14.92 20.31
N ARG A 228 9.80 13.97 19.43
CA ARG A 228 8.76 14.03 18.39
C ARG A 228 7.69 12.97 18.64
N PRO A 229 6.71 13.22 19.54
CA PRO A 229 5.59 12.30 19.71
C PRO A 229 4.77 12.23 18.42
N PRO A 230 4.28 11.06 18.05
CA PRO A 230 3.45 10.91 16.86
C PRO A 230 2.08 11.55 17.06
N VAL A 231 1.49 11.96 15.95
CA VAL A 231 0.08 12.34 15.86
C VAL A 231 -0.63 11.25 15.08
N ASP A 232 -1.71 10.73 15.65
CA ASP A 232 -2.63 9.78 15.01
C ASP A 232 -3.87 10.54 14.55
N ILE A 233 -4.20 10.38 13.27
CA ILE A 233 -5.33 11.05 12.63
C ILE A 233 -6.09 10.02 11.80
N TYR A 234 -7.42 10.13 11.77
CA TYR A 234 -8.19 9.39 10.79
C TYR A 234 -9.32 10.25 10.19
N TRP A 235 -9.77 9.82 9.04
CA TRP A 235 -10.89 10.37 8.30
C TRP A 235 -11.84 9.26 7.90
N VAL A 236 -13.12 9.56 7.89
CA VAL A 236 -14.17 8.64 7.42
C VAL A 236 -14.55 9.02 6.01
N ARG A 237 -14.60 8.08 5.08
CA ARG A 237 -15.11 8.33 3.74
C ARG A 237 -16.61 8.60 3.80
N GLU A 238 -17.01 9.76 3.34
CA GLU A 238 -18.41 10.17 3.22
C GLU A 238 -18.96 9.88 1.81
N SER A 239 -20.27 9.91 1.68
CA SER A 239 -20.94 9.91 0.36
C SER A 239 -20.69 11.25 -0.30
N SER A 240 -20.07 11.24 -1.49
CA SER A 240 -20.03 12.42 -2.38
C SER A 240 -21.38 12.80 -2.89
#